data_d23d4ef505c5a9b3e233855f232ca7bb
#
_entry.id   d23d4ef505c5a9b3e233855f232ca7bb
#
_cell.length_a   1.000
_cell.length_b   1.000
_cell.length_c   1.000
_cell.angle_alpha   90.00
_cell.angle_beta   90.00
_cell.angle_gamma   90.00
#
_symmetry.space_group_name_H-M   'P 1'
#
loop_
_entity.id
_entity.type
_entity.pdbx_description
1 polymer ?
#
loop_
_entity_poly.entity_id
_entity_poly.type
_entity_poly.pdbx_seq_one_letter_code
_entity_poly.pdbx_strand_id
1 'polypeptide(L)'
;MKNKILTFLVAAIPLFALACQKSKTTDTSAKVDPPGEKVKYFKNPVINGDHADPYVAQRDGSYYFLATKGGNIAIAKTRAMSQLNLANETVVWTPPENTDHSVDLWAPELHFLSGKWYIYFAAAQRGVNDSNRMFVLENDNADPTQGEWTFKGKIFDAANDEWAIDGSILTIADKNYFVWSGWENANEKYKQYIYIAPMLNPWTLSGPRVKISSPTNDWEKWEPSFLGAGVNEGPIALQRDANSPIFVIFSASRYSSDNYCLAQIELKKDGNPLMPEDWINKKQVFTKSDKNMVFGPGHNGFFTSSSTNDKGEQQTENWFIYHARNMPNNPNQPRTSRIQKLTWNNDGSPNFGSATSTGVNIPCPIDEQ
;
A
#
# COMPACT_ATOMS: atom_id res chain seq x y z
N MET A 1 83.76 -9.92 -29.78
CA MET A 1 84.37 -11.13 -30.44
C MET A 1 83.28 -12.19 -30.56
N LYS A 2 83.11 -12.71 -31.79
CA LYS A 2 82.48 -14.01 -32.16
C LYS A 2 80.93 -14.12 -31.94
N ASN A 3 80.16 -14.57 -32.82
CA ASN A 3 80.16 -14.84 -34.27
C ASN A 3 78.66 -15.10 -34.61
N LYS A 4 78.28 -14.66 -35.80
CA LYS A 4 77.00 -14.94 -36.46
C LYS A 4 76.92 -16.43 -36.85
N ILE A 5 75.71 -17.00 -36.71
CA ILE A 5 75.28 -18.08 -37.61
C ILE A 5 73.87 -17.76 -38.05
N LEU A 6 73.77 -17.63 -39.37
CA LEU A 6 72.49 -17.44 -40.12
C LEU A 6 72.05 -18.82 -40.56
N THR A 7 70.87 -19.23 -40.23
CA THR A 7 70.29 -20.46 -40.78
C THR A 7 68.97 -20.12 -41.49
N PHE A 8 68.98 -20.30 -42.80
CA PHE A 8 67.81 -20.23 -43.66
C PHE A 8 66.89 -21.44 -43.38
N LEU A 9 65.61 -21.23 -43.14
CA LEU A 9 64.60 -22.28 -43.19
C LEU A 9 63.60 -21.98 -44.30
N VAL A 10 63.44 -22.97 -45.18
CA VAL A 10 62.59 -22.97 -46.37
C VAL A 10 61.13 -23.01 -45.97
N ALA A 11 60.35 -22.16 -46.53
CA ALA A 11 58.92 -22.13 -46.34
C ALA A 11 58.25 -23.21 -47.19
N ALA A 12 57.53 -24.13 -46.54
CA ALA A 12 56.64 -25.04 -47.19
C ALA A 12 55.21 -24.45 -47.10
N ILE A 13 54.57 -24.24 -48.26
CA ILE A 13 53.19 -23.80 -48.39
C ILE A 13 52.28 -25.03 -48.32
N PRO A 14 51.36 -25.10 -47.36
CA PRO A 14 50.28 -26.12 -47.44
C PRO A 14 49.12 -25.63 -48.30
N LEU A 15 48.74 -26.44 -49.26
CA LEU A 15 47.49 -26.30 -50.03
C LEU A 15 46.28 -26.42 -49.07
N PHE A 16 45.53 -25.32 -48.94
CA PHE A 16 44.26 -25.39 -48.27
C PHE A 16 43.16 -25.86 -49.24
N ALA A 17 42.65 -27.07 -48.99
CA ALA A 17 41.45 -27.55 -49.60
C ALA A 17 40.23 -26.77 -49.10
N LEU A 18 39.50 -26.09 -49.98
CA LEU A 18 38.25 -25.43 -49.69
C LEU A 18 37.19 -26.52 -49.34
N ALA A 19 36.95 -26.72 -48.07
CA ALA A 19 35.77 -27.45 -47.60
C ALA A 19 34.57 -26.52 -47.59
N CYS A 20 33.62 -26.79 -48.50
CA CYS A 20 32.33 -26.12 -48.54
C CYS A 20 31.55 -26.43 -47.26
N GLN A 21 31.60 -25.55 -46.23
CA GLN A 21 30.73 -25.63 -45.06
C GLN A 21 29.31 -25.17 -45.48
N LYS A 22 28.38 -26.12 -45.53
CA LYS A 22 26.94 -25.82 -45.56
C LYS A 22 26.60 -25.04 -44.31
N SER A 23 26.27 -23.74 -44.45
CA SER A 23 25.69 -22.96 -43.41
C SER A 23 24.37 -23.64 -42.99
N LYS A 24 24.32 -24.11 -41.76
CA LYS A 24 23.04 -24.39 -41.10
C LYS A 24 22.35 -23.04 -40.91
N THR A 25 21.38 -22.75 -41.75
CA THR A 25 20.35 -21.75 -41.42
C THR A 25 19.64 -22.25 -40.17
N THR A 26 19.94 -21.66 -39.05
CA THR A 26 19.08 -21.78 -37.88
C THR A 26 17.77 -21.09 -38.27
N ASP A 27 16.79 -21.92 -38.53
CA ASP A 27 15.39 -21.54 -38.67
C ASP A 27 14.96 -20.99 -37.30
N THR A 28 15.07 -19.65 -37.15
CA THR A 28 14.38 -18.89 -36.10
C THR A 28 12.95 -18.69 -36.56
N SER A 29 12.21 -19.77 -36.73
CA SER A 29 10.77 -19.67 -36.68
C SER A 29 10.43 -19.15 -35.27
N ALA A 30 10.17 -17.87 -35.18
CA ALA A 30 9.50 -17.31 -34.04
C ALA A 30 8.29 -18.21 -33.77
N LYS A 31 8.26 -18.88 -32.62
CA LYS A 31 7.04 -19.51 -32.14
C LYS A 31 5.98 -18.39 -32.16
N VAL A 32 5.09 -18.48 -33.12
CA VAL A 32 3.83 -17.74 -33.09
C VAL A 32 3.08 -18.36 -31.93
N ASP A 33 3.03 -17.69 -30.83
CA ASP A 33 2.15 -18.05 -29.74
C ASP A 33 0.73 -18.17 -30.33
N PRO A 34 -0.08 -19.17 -29.92
CA PRO A 34 -1.46 -19.25 -30.34
C PRO A 34 -2.14 -17.90 -30.08
N PRO A 35 -3.20 -17.53 -30.80
CA PRO A 35 -3.91 -16.30 -30.57
C PRO A 35 -4.54 -16.33 -29.17
N GLY A 36 -3.71 -16.06 -28.16
CA GLY A 36 -4.09 -15.81 -26.79
C GLY A 36 -4.53 -14.36 -26.67
N GLU A 37 -5.46 -14.09 -25.80
CA GLU A 37 -5.89 -12.74 -25.44
C GLU A 37 -4.67 -11.83 -25.33
N LYS A 38 -4.72 -10.67 -26.01
CA LYS A 38 -3.63 -9.70 -25.95
C LYS A 38 -3.62 -9.11 -24.55
N VAL A 39 -2.67 -9.56 -23.71
CA VAL A 39 -2.46 -9.00 -22.36
C VAL A 39 -2.39 -7.50 -22.46
N LYS A 40 -3.26 -6.79 -21.74
CA LYS A 40 -3.20 -5.34 -21.62
C LYS A 40 -2.18 -4.96 -20.55
N TYR A 41 -1.56 -3.81 -20.72
CA TYR A 41 -0.52 -3.31 -19.82
C TYR A 41 -0.83 -1.89 -19.38
N PHE A 42 -0.44 -1.58 -18.15
CA PHE A 42 -0.42 -0.21 -17.61
C PHE A 42 0.97 0.16 -17.11
N LYS A 43 1.13 1.39 -16.64
CA LYS A 43 2.35 1.91 -16.03
C LYS A 43 2.01 2.66 -14.76
N ASN A 44 2.84 2.48 -13.72
CA ASN A 44 2.78 3.34 -12.54
C ASN A 44 3.40 4.72 -12.83
N PRO A 45 2.95 5.79 -12.15
CA PRO A 45 1.82 5.83 -11.23
C PRO A 45 0.47 5.68 -11.93
N VAL A 46 -0.52 5.10 -11.25
CA VAL A 46 -1.89 4.95 -11.79
C VAL A 46 -2.70 6.24 -11.71
N ILE A 47 -2.24 7.21 -10.94
CA ILE A 47 -2.77 8.56 -10.90
C ILE A 47 -1.62 9.55 -10.69
N ASN A 48 -1.62 10.65 -11.44
CA ASN A 48 -0.58 11.66 -11.41
C ASN A 48 -0.84 12.71 -10.33
N GLY A 49 0.22 13.37 -9.87
CA GLY A 49 0.14 14.40 -8.83
C GLY A 49 0.33 13.85 -7.42
N ASP A 50 0.07 14.68 -6.42
CA ASP A 50 0.16 14.28 -5.02
C ASP A 50 -1.15 13.61 -4.59
N HIS A 51 -1.11 12.28 -4.51
CA HIS A 51 -2.19 11.42 -4.04
C HIS A 51 -1.63 10.50 -2.97
N ALA A 52 -1.25 11.13 -1.87
CA ALA A 52 -0.72 10.45 -0.70
C ALA A 52 -1.81 9.66 0.04
N ASP A 53 -1.37 8.67 0.81
CA ASP A 53 -2.20 7.89 1.71
C ASP A 53 -3.39 7.24 0.97
N PRO A 54 -3.10 6.47 -0.12
CA PRO A 54 -4.13 5.92 -0.98
C PRO A 54 -4.89 4.77 -0.34
N TYR A 55 -6.19 4.79 -0.45
CA TYR A 55 -7.07 3.70 -0.04
C TYR A 55 -8.01 3.29 -1.19
N VAL A 56 -8.37 2.02 -1.25
CA VAL A 56 -9.33 1.48 -2.22
C VAL A 56 -10.34 0.60 -1.52
N ALA A 57 -11.61 0.98 -1.61
CA ALA A 57 -12.72 0.09 -1.33
C ALA A 57 -13.23 -0.55 -2.63
N GLN A 58 -13.76 -1.77 -2.54
CA GLN A 58 -14.27 -2.51 -3.68
C GLN A 58 -15.67 -3.05 -3.37
N ARG A 59 -16.63 -2.79 -4.28
CA ARG A 59 -17.98 -3.32 -4.18
C ARG A 59 -18.69 -3.32 -5.52
N ASP A 60 -19.46 -4.39 -5.79
CA ASP A 60 -20.33 -4.53 -6.96
C ASP A 60 -19.62 -4.19 -8.29
N GLY A 61 -18.39 -4.71 -8.47
CA GLY A 61 -17.56 -4.51 -9.66
C GLY A 61 -17.05 -3.08 -9.85
N SER A 62 -17.09 -2.27 -8.81
CA SER A 62 -16.54 -0.91 -8.79
C SER A 62 -15.45 -0.79 -7.71
N TYR A 63 -14.42 -0.01 -8.03
CA TYR A 63 -13.37 0.44 -7.12
C TYR A 63 -13.63 1.90 -6.75
N TYR A 64 -13.47 2.22 -5.48
CA TYR A 64 -13.61 3.55 -4.91
C TYR A 64 -12.28 3.95 -4.30
N PHE A 65 -11.62 4.89 -4.92
CA PHE A 65 -10.31 5.38 -4.51
C PHE A 65 -10.44 6.66 -3.69
N LEU A 66 -9.70 6.75 -2.60
CA LEU A 66 -9.54 7.91 -1.75
C LEU A 66 -8.05 8.19 -1.53
N ALA A 67 -7.71 9.45 -1.28
CA ALA A 67 -6.38 9.89 -0.89
C ALA A 67 -6.48 11.17 -0.05
N THR A 68 -5.41 11.51 0.64
CA THR A 68 -5.32 12.77 1.39
C THR A 68 -5.46 13.99 0.47
N LYS A 69 -6.40 14.88 0.77
CA LYS A 69 -6.61 16.18 0.09
C LYS A 69 -6.43 17.37 1.04
N GLY A 70 -6.44 17.15 2.34
CA GLY A 70 -6.26 18.15 3.38
C GLY A 70 -7.47 19.07 3.66
N GLY A 71 -8.27 19.43 2.64
CA GLY A 71 -9.38 20.37 2.79
C GLY A 71 -10.78 19.78 2.56
N ASN A 72 -10.88 18.61 1.97
CA ASN A 72 -12.13 17.89 1.73
C ASN A 72 -11.88 16.39 1.61
N ILE A 73 -12.96 15.61 1.52
CA ILE A 73 -12.90 14.19 1.18
C ILE A 73 -13.53 14.00 -0.19
N ALA A 74 -12.78 13.36 -1.10
CA ALA A 74 -13.23 13.05 -2.46
C ALA A 74 -13.08 11.56 -2.75
N ILE A 75 -13.97 11.03 -3.57
CA ILE A 75 -13.97 9.63 -4.03
C ILE A 75 -13.85 9.62 -5.56
N ALA A 76 -12.88 8.88 -6.09
CA ALA A 76 -12.83 8.54 -7.50
C ALA A 76 -13.39 7.13 -7.70
N LYS A 77 -14.44 7.00 -8.52
CA LYS A 77 -15.05 5.71 -8.85
C LYS A 77 -14.55 5.21 -10.20
N THR A 78 -14.08 3.99 -10.26
CA THR A 78 -13.63 3.34 -11.50
C THR A 78 -14.00 1.87 -11.53
N ARG A 79 -13.95 1.26 -12.73
CA ARG A 79 -14.00 -0.20 -12.92
C ARG A 79 -12.64 -0.77 -13.30
N ALA A 80 -11.63 0.10 -13.47
CA ALA A 80 -10.29 -0.30 -13.89
C ALA A 80 -9.25 0.49 -13.07
N MET A 81 -8.58 -0.16 -12.14
CA MET A 81 -7.54 0.46 -11.31
C MET A 81 -6.31 0.87 -12.11
N SER A 82 -6.02 0.19 -13.22
CA SER A 82 -4.94 0.57 -14.15
C SER A 82 -5.22 1.89 -14.87
N GLN A 83 -6.48 2.35 -14.88
CA GLN A 83 -6.94 3.57 -15.54
C GLN A 83 -7.48 4.62 -14.54
N LEU A 84 -7.03 4.55 -13.28
CA LEU A 84 -7.51 5.44 -12.22
C LEU A 84 -7.36 6.93 -12.56
N ASN A 85 -6.34 7.31 -13.34
CA ASN A 85 -6.12 8.67 -13.83
C ASN A 85 -7.22 9.20 -14.76
N LEU A 86 -8.11 8.35 -15.26
CA LEU A 86 -9.26 8.71 -16.07
C LEU A 86 -10.55 8.86 -15.25
N ALA A 87 -10.53 8.46 -13.99
CA ALA A 87 -11.68 8.57 -13.11
C ALA A 87 -11.87 10.03 -12.64
N ASN A 88 -13.11 10.47 -12.60
CA ASN A 88 -13.45 11.77 -12.02
C ASN A 88 -13.57 11.63 -10.51
N GLU A 89 -12.97 12.56 -9.78
CA GLU A 89 -13.17 12.68 -8.33
C GLU A 89 -14.47 13.44 -8.03
N THR A 90 -15.26 12.90 -7.11
CA THR A 90 -16.43 13.55 -6.55
C THR A 90 -16.13 13.97 -5.14
N VAL A 91 -16.18 15.27 -4.83
CA VAL A 91 -16.10 15.75 -3.44
C VAL A 91 -17.39 15.34 -2.74
N VAL A 92 -17.26 14.48 -1.73
CA VAL A 92 -18.40 13.91 -1.00
C VAL A 92 -18.62 14.60 0.34
N TRP A 93 -17.59 15.24 0.89
CA TRP A 93 -17.71 15.96 2.14
C TRP A 93 -16.66 17.08 2.28
N THR A 94 -17.11 18.21 2.82
CA THR A 94 -16.26 19.36 3.20
C THR A 94 -16.52 19.71 4.65
N PRO A 95 -15.49 19.86 5.49
CA PRO A 95 -15.67 20.11 6.89
C PRO A 95 -16.27 21.50 7.15
N PRO A 96 -17.12 21.65 8.19
CA PRO A 96 -17.55 22.97 8.66
C PRO A 96 -16.37 23.77 9.21
N GLU A 97 -16.36 25.05 8.95
CA GLU A 97 -15.36 25.96 9.53
C GLU A 97 -15.49 26.04 11.06
N ASN A 98 -14.38 26.34 11.73
CA ASN A 98 -14.31 26.59 13.18
C ASN A 98 -14.74 25.38 14.05
N THR A 99 -14.54 24.18 13.55
CA THR A 99 -14.75 22.93 14.29
C THR A 99 -13.42 22.27 14.64
N ASP A 100 -13.46 21.25 15.51
CA ASP A 100 -12.30 20.43 15.88
C ASP A 100 -11.82 19.51 14.74
N HIS A 101 -12.51 19.51 13.61
CA HIS A 101 -12.24 18.72 12.40
C HIS A 101 -12.23 19.57 11.12
N SER A 102 -11.82 20.85 11.22
CA SER A 102 -11.96 21.83 10.13
C SER A 102 -10.78 21.88 9.16
N VAL A 103 -9.67 21.21 9.46
CA VAL A 103 -8.45 21.18 8.64
C VAL A 103 -7.73 19.84 8.75
N ASP A 104 -6.69 19.66 7.92
CA ASP A 104 -5.82 18.48 7.95
C ASP A 104 -6.57 17.16 7.85
N LEU A 105 -7.48 17.09 6.87
CA LEU A 105 -8.21 15.86 6.54
C LEU A 105 -7.24 14.88 5.87
N TRP A 106 -6.75 13.91 6.65
CA TRP A 106 -5.74 12.97 6.21
C TRP A 106 -6.25 11.54 6.16
N ALA A 107 -5.66 10.75 5.27
CA ALA A 107 -5.82 9.32 5.13
C ALA A 107 -7.28 8.83 5.27
N PRO A 108 -8.21 9.31 4.43
CA PRO A 108 -9.58 8.82 4.48
C PRO A 108 -9.66 7.38 3.98
N GLU A 109 -10.32 6.51 4.76
CA GLU A 109 -10.61 5.12 4.40
C GLU A 109 -12.11 4.87 4.30
N LEU A 110 -12.54 4.18 3.24
CA LEU A 110 -13.93 3.88 2.94
C LEU A 110 -14.26 2.41 3.23
N HIS A 111 -15.16 2.16 4.17
CA HIS A 111 -15.56 0.81 4.58
C HIS A 111 -17.08 0.61 4.44
N PHE A 112 -17.49 -0.59 3.99
CA PHE A 112 -18.90 -0.98 3.95
C PHE A 112 -19.19 -1.93 5.10
N LEU A 113 -19.93 -1.46 6.11
CA LEU A 113 -20.23 -2.19 7.34
C LEU A 113 -21.72 -2.18 7.61
N SER A 114 -22.30 -3.32 7.94
CA SER A 114 -23.71 -3.45 8.34
C SER A 114 -24.69 -2.78 7.36
N GLY A 115 -24.38 -2.84 6.05
CA GLY A 115 -25.27 -2.33 5.01
C GLY A 115 -25.09 -0.84 4.66
N LYS A 116 -24.13 -0.15 5.24
CA LYS A 116 -23.83 1.26 5.01
C LYS A 116 -22.36 1.51 4.75
N TRP A 117 -22.04 2.65 4.15
CA TRP A 117 -20.70 3.14 3.97
C TRP A 117 -20.27 4.03 5.14
N TYR A 118 -19.00 3.88 5.52
CA TYR A 118 -18.34 4.71 6.53
C TYR A 118 -17.02 5.22 5.98
N ILE A 119 -16.72 6.51 6.22
CA ILE A 119 -15.39 7.05 5.99
C ILE A 119 -14.77 7.36 7.35
N TYR A 120 -13.60 6.76 7.60
CA TYR A 120 -12.74 7.08 8.72
C TYR A 120 -11.63 8.00 8.24
N PHE A 121 -11.40 9.11 8.94
CA PHE A 121 -10.38 10.08 8.54
C PHE A 121 -9.83 10.81 9.76
N ALA A 122 -8.57 11.23 9.67
CA ALA A 122 -8.00 12.14 10.65
C ALA A 122 -8.34 13.58 10.27
N ALA A 123 -8.56 14.42 11.27
CA ALA A 123 -8.67 15.87 11.08
C ALA A 123 -8.22 16.63 12.32
N ALA A 124 -7.98 17.94 12.17
CA ALA A 124 -7.50 18.84 13.21
C ALA A 124 -8.33 20.12 13.31
N GLN A 125 -8.22 20.79 14.43
CA GLN A 125 -8.77 22.13 14.64
C GLN A 125 -7.82 23.20 14.07
N ARG A 126 -8.34 24.11 13.26
CA ARG A 126 -7.56 25.21 12.70
C ARG A 126 -6.89 26.04 13.80
N GLY A 127 -5.57 26.20 13.67
CA GLY A 127 -4.78 27.00 14.60
C GLY A 127 -4.45 26.31 15.94
N VAL A 128 -4.81 25.03 16.11
CA VAL A 128 -4.45 24.23 17.28
C VAL A 128 -3.52 23.10 16.86
N ASN A 129 -2.24 23.25 17.22
CA ASN A 129 -1.23 22.24 16.89
C ASN A 129 -1.52 20.91 17.59
N ASP A 130 -1.17 19.80 16.93
CA ASP A 130 -1.26 18.45 17.47
C ASP A 130 -2.69 18.07 17.92
N SER A 131 -3.71 18.66 17.31
CA SER A 131 -5.13 18.42 17.64
C SER A 131 -5.77 17.30 16.82
N ASN A 132 -5.00 16.61 15.97
CA ASN A 132 -5.55 15.54 15.12
C ASN A 132 -6.23 14.44 15.95
N ARG A 133 -7.43 14.08 15.50
CA ARG A 133 -8.26 12.99 16.02
C ARG A 133 -8.90 12.24 14.87
N MET A 134 -9.40 11.04 15.14
CA MET A 134 -10.16 10.26 14.19
C MET A 134 -11.65 10.60 14.22
N PHE A 135 -12.24 10.77 13.04
CA PHE A 135 -13.65 11.09 12.87
C PHE A 135 -14.30 10.11 11.88
N VAL A 136 -15.63 10.06 11.91
CA VAL A 136 -16.42 9.11 11.12
C VAL A 136 -17.55 9.82 10.40
N LEU A 137 -17.73 9.50 9.12
CA LEU A 137 -18.90 9.83 8.30
C LEU A 137 -19.68 8.55 7.99
N GLU A 138 -20.99 8.66 7.84
CA GLU A 138 -21.90 7.56 7.45
C GLU A 138 -22.69 7.97 6.21
N ASN A 139 -22.88 7.04 5.26
CA ASN A 139 -23.74 7.18 4.11
C ASN A 139 -24.52 5.86 3.88
N ASP A 140 -25.83 5.94 3.72
CA ASP A 140 -26.72 4.78 3.49
C ASP A 140 -27.05 4.55 2.00
N ASN A 141 -26.53 5.38 1.10
CA ASN A 141 -26.69 5.19 -0.34
C ASN A 141 -25.89 3.96 -0.81
N ALA A 142 -26.40 3.23 -1.79
CA ALA A 142 -25.69 2.09 -2.38
C ALA A 142 -24.36 2.50 -3.04
N ASP A 143 -24.30 3.70 -3.65
CA ASP A 143 -23.10 4.30 -4.25
C ASP A 143 -22.58 5.41 -3.32
N PRO A 144 -21.36 5.26 -2.75
CA PRO A 144 -20.81 6.24 -1.81
C PRO A 144 -20.45 7.60 -2.45
N THR A 145 -20.48 7.70 -3.78
CA THR A 145 -20.31 8.98 -4.49
C THR A 145 -21.61 9.78 -4.57
N GLN A 146 -22.72 9.20 -4.08
CA GLN A 146 -24.06 9.77 -4.12
C GLN A 146 -24.64 9.87 -2.70
N GLY A 147 -25.70 10.66 -2.57
CA GLY A 147 -26.37 10.86 -1.29
C GLY A 147 -25.62 11.79 -0.35
N GLU A 148 -26.11 11.88 0.88
CA GLU A 148 -25.56 12.75 1.93
C GLU A 148 -24.69 11.94 2.90
N TRP A 149 -23.57 12.52 3.30
CA TRP A 149 -22.69 11.97 4.33
C TRP A 149 -22.99 12.61 5.68
N THR A 150 -23.46 11.80 6.62
CA THR A 150 -23.77 12.22 7.99
C THR A 150 -22.54 12.13 8.87
N PHE A 151 -22.15 13.24 9.51
CA PHE A 151 -21.06 13.26 10.49
C PHE A 151 -21.49 12.55 11.78
N LYS A 152 -20.74 11.52 12.17
CA LYS A 152 -21.00 10.68 13.36
C LYS A 152 -20.18 11.10 14.58
N GLY A 153 -19.24 12.01 14.40
CA GLY A 153 -18.39 12.50 15.48
C GLY A 153 -17.04 11.81 15.53
N LYS A 154 -16.35 12.05 16.64
CA LYS A 154 -15.02 11.51 16.95
C LYS A 154 -15.12 10.05 17.40
N ILE A 155 -14.21 9.19 16.90
CA ILE A 155 -14.01 7.83 17.42
C ILE A 155 -12.70 7.78 18.20
N PHE A 156 -12.75 7.45 19.49
CA PHE A 156 -11.63 7.55 20.40
C PHE A 156 -11.82 6.68 21.65
N ASP A 157 -10.73 6.41 22.35
CA ASP A 157 -10.75 5.85 23.71
C ASP A 157 -11.06 6.98 24.72
N ALA A 158 -12.20 6.91 25.37
CA ALA A 158 -12.68 7.96 26.28
C ALA A 158 -11.73 8.19 27.48
N ALA A 159 -10.92 7.22 27.86
CA ALA A 159 -9.93 7.34 28.92
C ALA A 159 -8.59 7.93 28.43
N ASN A 160 -8.34 7.91 27.11
CA ASN A 160 -7.08 8.31 26.50
C ASN A 160 -7.34 9.01 25.16
N ASP A 161 -7.91 10.22 25.20
CA ASP A 161 -8.18 11.03 24.00
C ASP A 161 -6.91 11.75 23.53
N GLU A 162 -5.98 11.01 22.98
CA GLU A 162 -4.70 11.50 22.52
C GLU A 162 -4.69 11.71 21.00
N TRP A 163 -3.62 12.29 20.48
CA TRP A 163 -3.39 12.45 19.04
C TRP A 163 -3.53 11.12 18.31
N ALA A 164 -4.31 11.11 17.22
CA ALA A 164 -4.64 9.90 16.48
C ALA A 164 -4.86 10.18 14.99
N ILE A 165 -4.33 9.29 14.13
CA ILE A 165 -4.47 9.31 12.67
C ILE A 165 -4.62 7.88 12.12
N ASP A 166 -4.93 7.76 10.83
CA ASP A 166 -4.86 6.53 10.04
C ASP A 166 -5.69 5.39 10.63
N GLY A 167 -6.94 5.67 10.94
CA GLY A 167 -7.83 4.66 11.51
C GLY A 167 -8.46 3.76 10.46
N SER A 168 -8.36 2.45 10.67
CA SER A 168 -8.84 1.37 9.82
C SER A 168 -9.68 0.36 10.58
N ILE A 169 -10.32 -0.55 9.86
CA ILE A 169 -11.18 -1.61 10.43
C ILE A 169 -10.52 -2.97 10.24
N LEU A 170 -10.42 -3.72 11.33
CA LEU A 170 -10.10 -5.14 11.33
C LEU A 170 -11.33 -5.94 11.76
N THR A 171 -11.79 -6.85 10.92
CA THR A 171 -12.90 -7.76 11.25
C THR A 171 -12.36 -9.16 11.53
N ILE A 172 -12.70 -9.72 12.69
CA ILE A 172 -12.33 -11.10 13.09
C ILE A 172 -13.60 -11.78 13.59
N ALA A 173 -14.00 -12.88 12.97
CA ALA A 173 -15.18 -13.67 13.38
C ALA A 173 -16.42 -12.77 13.64
N ASP A 174 -16.74 -11.91 12.68
CA ASP A 174 -17.87 -10.95 12.70
C ASP A 174 -17.79 -9.86 13.77
N LYS A 175 -16.66 -9.72 14.45
CA LYS A 175 -16.39 -8.61 15.39
C LYS A 175 -15.49 -7.60 14.73
N ASN A 176 -15.88 -6.32 14.81
CA ASN A 176 -15.08 -5.23 14.32
C ASN A 176 -14.19 -4.66 15.43
N TYR A 177 -12.97 -4.36 15.03
CA TYR A 177 -11.97 -3.66 15.83
C TYR A 177 -11.51 -2.43 15.05
N PHE A 178 -11.33 -1.32 15.75
CA PHE A 178 -10.71 -0.14 15.20
C PHE A 178 -9.21 -0.21 15.44
N VAL A 179 -8.41 -0.02 14.39
CA VAL A 179 -6.94 -0.04 14.44
C VAL A 179 -6.45 1.31 13.94
N TRP A 180 -5.54 1.96 14.66
CA TRP A 180 -5.09 3.31 14.27
C TRP A 180 -3.65 3.59 14.74
N SER A 181 -3.07 4.67 14.21
CA SER A 181 -1.82 5.25 14.69
C SER A 181 -2.08 6.35 15.71
N GLY A 182 -1.32 6.38 16.79
CA GLY A 182 -1.51 7.40 17.81
C GLY A 182 -0.32 7.56 18.77
N TRP A 183 -0.35 8.64 19.54
CA TRP A 183 0.60 8.87 20.62
C TRP A 183 0.16 8.17 21.90
N GLU A 184 1.14 7.82 22.74
CA GLU A 184 0.87 7.28 24.08
C GLU A 184 0.23 8.36 24.96
N ASN A 185 0.83 9.53 24.96
CA ASN A 185 0.40 10.70 25.71
C ASN A 185 1.12 11.96 25.18
N ALA A 186 0.75 13.13 25.67
CA ALA A 186 1.31 14.41 25.25
C ALA A 186 2.82 14.57 25.52
N ASN A 187 3.44 13.74 26.37
CA ASN A 187 4.88 13.79 26.64
C ASN A 187 5.69 12.95 25.65
N GLU A 188 5.04 12.03 24.92
CA GLU A 188 5.65 11.19 23.89
C GLU A 188 5.23 11.63 22.48
N LYS A 189 5.22 12.96 22.23
CA LYS A 189 4.92 13.53 20.92
C LYS A 189 5.86 12.99 19.85
N TYR A 190 5.30 12.85 18.64
CA TYR A 190 5.98 12.37 17.44
C TYR A 190 6.38 10.90 17.43
N LYS A 191 6.18 10.16 18.52
CA LYS A 191 6.32 8.71 18.55
C LYS A 191 4.97 8.06 18.34
N GLN A 192 4.86 7.34 17.24
CA GLN A 192 3.58 6.78 16.80
C GLN A 192 3.56 5.27 17.02
N TYR A 193 2.49 4.82 17.62
CA TYR A 193 2.22 3.42 17.97
C TYR A 193 0.96 2.94 17.24
N ILE A 194 0.88 1.65 16.95
CA ILE A 194 -0.38 1.06 16.49
C ILE A 194 -1.20 0.60 17.69
N TYR A 195 -2.43 1.10 17.75
CA TYR A 195 -3.43 0.72 18.74
C TYR A 195 -4.56 -0.08 18.10
N ILE A 196 -5.23 -0.90 18.89
CA ILE A 196 -6.46 -1.60 18.56
C ILE A 196 -7.46 -1.44 19.71
N ALA A 197 -8.74 -1.32 19.38
CA ALA A 197 -9.83 -1.38 20.37
C ALA A 197 -11.06 -2.07 19.79
N PRO A 198 -11.87 -2.77 20.60
CA PRO A 198 -13.11 -3.36 20.13
C PRO A 198 -14.15 -2.29 19.86
N MET A 199 -15.01 -2.52 18.87
CA MET A 199 -16.05 -1.59 18.47
C MET A 199 -17.44 -2.06 18.95
N LEU A 200 -18.24 -1.12 19.45
CA LEU A 200 -19.67 -1.32 19.75
C LEU A 200 -20.52 -1.18 18.48
N ASN A 201 -20.17 -0.23 17.67
CA ASN A 201 -20.80 0.11 16.39
C ASN A 201 -19.73 0.82 15.51
N PRO A 202 -20.00 1.15 14.25
CA PRO A 202 -18.99 1.73 13.37
C PRO A 202 -18.39 3.08 13.80
N TRP A 203 -18.89 3.75 14.80
CA TRP A 203 -18.37 5.05 15.26
C TRP A 203 -18.14 5.13 16.79
N THR A 204 -18.18 3.99 17.51
CA THR A 204 -18.03 3.95 18.97
C THR A 204 -17.19 2.75 19.38
N LEU A 205 -16.15 2.97 20.18
CA LEU A 205 -15.40 1.89 20.80
C LEU A 205 -16.17 1.30 21.98
N SER A 206 -16.01 0.00 22.25
CA SER A 206 -16.64 -0.70 23.37
C SER A 206 -15.65 -1.04 24.50
N GLY A 207 -14.38 -0.68 24.36
CA GLY A 207 -13.35 -0.94 25.34
C GLY A 207 -12.13 -0.04 25.14
N PRO A 208 -11.15 -0.12 26.09
CA PRO A 208 -9.94 0.69 26.02
C PRO A 208 -9.05 0.27 24.84
N ARG A 209 -8.18 1.18 24.42
CA ARG A 209 -7.15 0.89 23.42
C ARG A 209 -6.08 -0.03 23.97
N VAL A 210 -5.58 -0.90 23.12
CA VAL A 210 -4.44 -1.78 23.37
C VAL A 210 -3.35 -1.47 22.37
N LYS A 211 -2.11 -1.30 22.83
CA LYS A 211 -0.95 -1.05 21.97
C LYS A 211 -0.44 -2.37 21.40
N ILE A 212 -0.50 -2.55 20.09
CA ILE A 212 -0.08 -3.79 19.40
C ILE A 212 1.22 -3.66 18.63
N SER A 213 1.70 -2.44 18.36
CA SER A 213 3.03 -2.22 17.80
C SER A 213 3.66 -0.95 18.37
N SER A 214 4.95 -1.05 18.71
CA SER A 214 5.81 0.06 19.16
C SER A 214 7.01 0.17 18.25
N PRO A 215 7.46 1.37 17.85
CA PRO A 215 8.60 1.55 16.95
C PRO A 215 9.93 1.32 17.70
N THR A 216 10.32 0.06 17.83
CA THR A 216 11.49 -0.39 18.60
C THR A 216 12.71 -0.67 17.74
N ASN A 217 12.52 -1.05 16.47
CA ASN A 217 13.60 -1.36 15.55
C ASN A 217 14.20 -0.10 14.92
N ASP A 218 15.45 -0.15 14.49
CA ASP A 218 16.13 1.02 13.91
C ASP A 218 15.49 1.48 12.60
N TRP A 219 14.95 0.58 11.81
CA TRP A 219 14.24 0.91 10.57
C TRP A 219 12.87 1.59 10.79
N GLU A 220 12.33 1.57 12.00
CA GLU A 220 11.10 2.28 12.37
C GLU A 220 11.39 3.71 12.84
N LYS A 221 12.65 4.00 13.19
CA LYS A 221 13.09 5.30 13.68
C LYS A 221 13.47 6.19 12.52
N TRP A 222 13.11 7.44 12.65
CA TRP A 222 13.52 8.47 11.71
C TRP A 222 14.58 9.33 12.36
N GLU A 223 15.76 9.38 11.73
CA GLU A 223 16.96 10.15 12.08
C GLU A 223 17.27 10.43 13.56
N PRO A 224 18.55 10.36 13.97
CA PRO A 224 18.96 10.58 15.37
C PRO A 224 18.60 11.96 15.94
N SER A 225 18.32 12.93 15.06
CA SER A 225 18.08 14.33 15.44
C SER A 225 16.69 14.62 16.00
N PHE A 226 15.71 13.72 15.83
CA PHE A 226 14.35 13.93 16.33
C PHE A 226 14.05 13.06 17.56
N LEU A 227 14.83 13.20 18.61
CA LEU A 227 14.60 12.60 19.94
C LEU A 227 14.39 11.07 19.91
N GLY A 228 14.85 10.36 18.87
CA GLY A 228 14.64 8.93 18.71
C GLY A 228 13.18 8.56 18.47
N ALA A 229 12.34 9.49 18.03
CA ALA A 229 10.96 9.22 17.68
C ALA A 229 10.90 8.20 16.54
N GLY A 230 10.16 7.15 16.77
CA GLY A 230 9.86 6.14 15.76
C GLY A 230 8.41 6.25 15.33
N VAL A 231 8.11 5.76 14.14
CA VAL A 231 6.78 5.85 13.53
C VAL A 231 6.31 4.46 13.12
N ASN A 232 5.12 4.10 13.59
CA ASN A 232 4.25 3.07 13.02
C ASN A 232 2.91 3.73 12.71
N GLU A 233 2.53 3.79 11.42
CA GLU A 233 1.32 4.47 10.95
C GLU A 233 0.66 3.72 9.79
N GLY A 234 -0.54 4.15 9.34
CA GLY A 234 -1.26 3.55 8.21
C GLY A 234 -1.55 2.05 8.38
N PRO A 235 -2.11 1.58 9.53
CA PRO A 235 -2.36 0.15 9.74
C PRO A 235 -3.54 -0.33 8.92
N ILE A 236 -3.35 -1.35 8.08
CA ILE A 236 -4.39 -2.00 7.27
C ILE A 236 -4.42 -3.49 7.57
N ALA A 237 -5.60 -4.03 7.81
CA ALA A 237 -5.79 -5.47 7.97
C ALA A 237 -5.61 -6.21 6.65
N LEU A 238 -4.96 -7.37 6.68
CA LEU A 238 -4.79 -8.26 5.54
C LEU A 238 -4.97 -9.71 5.96
N GLN A 239 -5.86 -10.41 5.28
CA GLN A 239 -6.06 -11.85 5.42
C GLN A 239 -6.37 -12.43 4.05
N ARG A 240 -5.74 -13.55 3.66
CA ARG A 240 -5.96 -14.16 2.35
C ARG A 240 -7.34 -14.81 2.25
N ASP A 241 -7.71 -15.54 3.28
CA ASP A 241 -8.97 -16.27 3.42
C ASP A 241 -9.26 -16.54 4.90
N ALA A 242 -10.45 -16.99 5.24
CA ALA A 242 -10.90 -17.16 6.62
C ALA A 242 -10.03 -18.15 7.48
N ASN A 243 -9.23 -18.99 6.83
CA ASN A 243 -8.36 -19.96 7.51
C ASN A 243 -6.88 -19.54 7.54
N SER A 244 -6.56 -18.43 6.87
CA SER A 244 -5.20 -17.92 6.78
C SER A 244 -4.85 -17.01 7.97
N PRO A 245 -3.55 -16.83 8.27
CA PRO A 245 -3.11 -15.86 9.27
C PRO A 245 -3.66 -14.45 9.01
N ILE A 246 -3.91 -13.72 10.09
CA ILE A 246 -4.33 -12.32 10.05
C ILE A 246 -3.08 -11.45 10.25
N PHE A 247 -2.92 -10.47 9.37
CA PHE A 247 -1.84 -9.49 9.43
C PHE A 247 -2.40 -8.08 9.62
N VAL A 248 -1.66 -7.24 10.33
CA VAL A 248 -1.76 -5.78 10.20
C VAL A 248 -0.51 -5.33 9.46
N ILE A 249 -0.73 -4.80 8.27
CA ILE A 249 0.31 -4.16 7.46
C ILE A 249 0.30 -2.69 7.84
N PHE A 250 1.47 -2.12 8.12
CA PHE A 250 1.58 -0.73 8.55
C PHE A 250 2.81 -0.08 7.95
N SER A 251 2.86 1.22 7.95
CA SER A 251 4.02 1.98 7.51
C SER A 251 4.93 2.31 8.67
N ALA A 252 6.22 2.35 8.37
CA ALA A 252 7.24 2.64 9.37
C ALA A 252 8.28 3.63 8.85
N SER A 253 8.98 4.30 9.80
CA SER A 253 9.80 5.47 9.56
C SER A 253 8.91 6.70 9.24
N ARG A 254 9.51 7.82 8.86
CA ARG A 254 8.75 9.04 8.53
C ARG A 254 8.35 9.07 7.05
N TYR A 255 7.13 9.49 6.74
CA TYR A 255 6.61 9.60 5.36
C TYR A 255 7.49 10.43 4.42
N SER A 256 8.25 11.41 4.95
CA SER A 256 9.16 12.24 4.18
C SER A 256 10.55 11.63 3.98
N SER A 257 10.85 10.51 4.64
CA SER A 257 12.11 9.77 4.50
C SER A 257 12.06 8.84 3.26
N ASP A 258 13.22 8.65 2.62
CA ASP A 258 13.37 7.62 1.58
C ASP A 258 13.23 6.20 2.15
N ASN A 259 13.42 6.03 3.45
CA ASN A 259 13.32 4.76 4.15
C ASN A 259 11.92 4.45 4.68
N TYR A 260 10.93 5.33 4.42
CA TYR A 260 9.52 4.97 4.67
C TYR A 260 9.21 3.64 3.96
N CYS A 261 8.54 2.73 4.63
CA CYS A 261 8.40 1.35 4.17
C CYS A 261 7.13 0.71 4.72
N LEU A 262 6.72 -0.41 4.13
CA LEU A 262 5.70 -1.27 4.74
C LEU A 262 6.36 -2.32 5.63
N ALA A 263 5.71 -2.56 6.75
CA ALA A 263 6.01 -3.62 7.71
C ALA A 263 4.75 -4.40 8.05
N GLN A 264 4.90 -5.52 8.72
CA GLN A 264 3.79 -6.34 9.19
C GLN A 264 3.97 -6.75 10.65
N ILE A 265 2.85 -7.00 11.30
CA ILE A 265 2.69 -7.89 12.46
C ILE A 265 1.65 -8.93 12.13
N GLU A 266 1.71 -10.08 12.78
CA GLU A 266 0.85 -11.24 12.57
C GLU A 266 0.14 -11.59 13.86
N LEU A 267 -1.17 -11.79 13.82
CA LEU A 267 -1.89 -12.36 14.95
C LEU A 267 -1.61 -13.86 15.02
N LYS A 268 -1.17 -14.34 16.18
CA LYS A 268 -1.01 -15.78 16.43
C LYS A 268 -2.29 -16.53 16.06
N LYS A 269 -2.14 -17.76 15.61
CA LYS A 269 -3.28 -18.63 15.40
C LYS A 269 -4.08 -18.75 16.70
N ASP A 270 -5.38 -18.52 16.61
CA ASP A 270 -6.32 -18.50 17.74
C ASP A 270 -5.98 -17.44 18.81
N GLY A 271 -5.15 -16.45 18.46
CA GLY A 271 -4.75 -15.35 19.34
C GLY A 271 -5.89 -14.36 19.61
N ASN A 272 -5.79 -13.68 20.74
CA ASN A 272 -6.70 -12.60 21.09
C ASN A 272 -6.14 -11.26 20.56
N PRO A 273 -6.83 -10.56 19.66
CA PRO A 273 -6.32 -9.30 19.08
C PRO A 273 -6.11 -8.20 20.14
N LEU A 274 -6.69 -8.32 21.32
CA LEU A 274 -6.52 -7.38 22.43
C LEU A 274 -5.40 -7.78 23.40
N MET A 275 -4.56 -8.76 23.05
CA MET A 275 -3.37 -9.15 23.82
C MET A 275 -2.12 -8.80 23.01
N PRO A 276 -1.30 -7.82 23.45
CA PRO A 276 -0.11 -7.38 22.72
C PRO A 276 0.86 -8.51 22.35
N GLU A 277 1.03 -9.49 23.22
CA GLU A 277 1.91 -10.65 23.04
C GLU A 277 1.42 -11.67 22.02
N ASP A 278 0.18 -11.53 21.54
CA ASP A 278 -0.36 -12.36 20.47
C ASP A 278 -0.08 -11.77 19.08
N TRP A 279 0.44 -10.54 19.02
CA TRP A 279 0.96 -9.93 17.80
C TRP A 279 2.46 -10.19 17.67
N ILE A 280 2.83 -11.02 16.69
CA ILE A 280 4.17 -11.57 16.51
C ILE A 280 4.73 -11.26 15.12
N ASN A 281 5.91 -11.77 14.82
CA ASN A 281 6.54 -11.77 13.48
C ASN A 281 6.66 -10.38 12.84
N LYS A 282 6.97 -9.36 13.65
CA LYS A 282 7.18 -7.99 13.18
C LYS A 282 8.40 -7.90 12.29
N LYS A 283 8.21 -7.46 11.05
CA LYS A 283 9.28 -7.30 10.05
C LYS A 283 8.92 -6.32 8.94
N GLN A 284 9.92 -5.75 8.27
CA GLN A 284 9.73 -5.04 7.01
C GLN A 284 9.31 -6.03 5.91
N VAL A 285 8.39 -5.61 5.03
CA VAL A 285 7.88 -6.43 3.93
C VAL A 285 7.95 -5.76 2.57
N PHE A 286 8.06 -4.42 2.52
CA PHE A 286 8.19 -3.68 1.28
C PHE A 286 8.97 -2.39 1.52
N THR A 287 10.10 -2.21 0.83
CA THR A 287 11.06 -1.15 1.07
C THR A 287 11.42 -0.42 -0.21
N LYS A 288 12.15 0.69 -0.08
CA LYS A 288 12.71 1.42 -1.22
C LYS A 288 13.51 0.51 -2.16
N SER A 289 13.59 0.91 -3.41
CA SER A 289 14.41 0.27 -4.42
C SER A 289 15.23 1.31 -5.17
N ASP A 290 16.50 1.46 -4.82
CA ASP A 290 17.41 2.38 -5.51
C ASP A 290 17.54 1.99 -7.01
N LYS A 291 17.60 0.68 -7.31
CA LYS A 291 17.64 0.15 -8.68
C LYS A 291 16.41 0.59 -9.51
N ASN A 292 15.25 0.62 -8.91
CA ASN A 292 13.98 0.93 -9.57
C ASN A 292 13.56 2.39 -9.38
N MET A 293 14.39 3.21 -8.73
CA MET A 293 14.11 4.62 -8.43
C MET A 293 12.75 4.79 -7.72
N VAL A 294 12.55 4.01 -6.65
CA VAL A 294 11.36 4.07 -5.80
C VAL A 294 11.79 4.36 -4.37
N PHE A 295 11.35 5.48 -3.82
CA PHE A 295 11.77 5.99 -2.52
C PHE A 295 10.56 6.26 -1.63
N GLY A 296 10.67 5.88 -0.36
CA GLY A 296 9.62 6.03 0.63
C GLY A 296 8.30 5.34 0.24
N PRO A 297 8.31 4.05 -0.21
CA PRO A 297 7.07 3.35 -0.52
C PRO A 297 6.34 2.98 0.76
N GLY A 298 5.10 3.42 0.90
CA GLY A 298 4.31 3.12 2.09
C GLY A 298 2.86 3.57 1.99
N HIS A 299 2.16 3.51 3.10
CA HIS A 299 0.74 3.81 3.27
C HIS A 299 -0.10 3.11 2.20
N ASN A 300 -0.55 1.92 2.50
CA ASN A 300 -1.14 1.02 1.51
C ASN A 300 -2.63 0.77 1.73
N GLY A 301 -3.32 0.37 0.67
CA GLY A 301 -4.64 -0.27 0.68
C GLY A 301 -4.59 -1.56 -0.13
N PHE A 302 -5.60 -2.42 0.01
CA PHE A 302 -5.69 -3.69 -0.72
C PHE A 302 -6.95 -3.75 -1.56
N PHE A 303 -6.87 -4.45 -2.68
CA PHE A 303 -8.02 -4.79 -3.52
C PHE A 303 -7.78 -6.13 -4.22
N THR A 304 -8.86 -6.70 -4.74
CA THR A 304 -8.80 -7.92 -5.55
C THR A 304 -9.28 -7.65 -6.96
N SER A 305 -8.79 -8.43 -7.91
CA SER A 305 -9.23 -8.45 -9.29
C SER A 305 -9.63 -9.88 -9.61
N SER A 306 -10.82 -10.09 -10.15
CA SER A 306 -11.34 -11.44 -10.40
C SER A 306 -11.96 -11.56 -11.79
N SER A 307 -11.67 -12.66 -12.46
CA SER A 307 -12.20 -13.01 -13.78
C SER A 307 -12.58 -14.47 -13.82
N THR A 308 -13.46 -14.83 -14.73
CA THR A 308 -13.79 -16.23 -15.01
C THR A 308 -13.12 -16.65 -16.31
N ASN A 309 -12.27 -17.68 -16.27
CA ASN A 309 -11.58 -18.18 -17.45
C ASN A 309 -12.51 -18.97 -18.40
N ASP A 310 -12.02 -19.35 -19.58
CA ASP A 310 -12.78 -20.08 -20.60
C ASP A 310 -13.34 -21.44 -20.14
N LYS A 311 -12.81 -21.98 -19.03
CA LYS A 311 -13.29 -23.23 -18.42
C LYS A 311 -14.39 -23.00 -17.38
N GLY A 312 -14.78 -21.74 -17.13
CA GLY A 312 -15.73 -21.37 -16.08
C GLY A 312 -15.13 -21.32 -14.67
N GLU A 313 -13.81 -21.39 -14.53
CA GLU A 313 -13.11 -21.33 -13.24
C GLU A 313 -12.87 -19.85 -12.84
N GLN A 314 -13.24 -19.50 -11.62
CA GLN A 314 -12.94 -18.16 -11.09
C GLN A 314 -11.47 -18.05 -10.71
N GLN A 315 -10.82 -17.01 -11.21
CA GLN A 315 -9.46 -16.63 -10.86
C GLN A 315 -9.48 -15.31 -10.10
N THR A 316 -8.69 -15.22 -9.06
CA THR A 316 -8.59 -14.00 -8.25
C THR A 316 -7.13 -13.63 -8.04
N GLU A 317 -6.81 -12.39 -8.28
CA GLU A 317 -5.52 -11.76 -7.99
C GLU A 317 -5.65 -10.83 -6.80
N ASN A 318 -4.61 -10.78 -5.97
CA ASN A 318 -4.50 -9.81 -4.89
C ASN A 318 -3.57 -8.69 -5.32
N TRP A 319 -3.97 -7.47 -5.05
CA TRP A 319 -3.25 -6.24 -5.39
C TRP A 319 -3.17 -5.31 -4.18
N PHE A 320 -2.16 -4.47 -4.16
CA PHE A 320 -2.09 -3.37 -3.21
C PHE A 320 -1.80 -2.06 -3.92
N ILE A 321 -2.37 -1.00 -3.38
CA ILE A 321 -2.06 0.38 -3.73
C ILE A 321 -1.18 0.97 -2.64
N TYR A 322 -0.22 1.81 -3.00
CA TYR A 322 0.68 2.50 -2.09
C TYR A 322 1.16 3.81 -2.71
N HIS A 323 1.68 4.71 -1.92
CA HIS A 323 2.35 5.88 -2.47
C HIS A 323 3.87 5.73 -2.44
N ALA A 324 4.56 6.42 -3.35
CA ALA A 324 6.02 6.53 -3.35
C ALA A 324 6.50 7.75 -4.17
N ARG A 325 7.79 8.07 -4.02
CA ARG A 325 8.51 9.11 -4.79
C ARG A 325 9.46 8.46 -5.80
N ASN A 326 9.93 9.26 -6.77
CA ASN A 326 10.87 8.82 -7.82
C ASN A 326 12.30 9.35 -7.64
N MET A 327 12.50 10.30 -6.72
CA MET A 327 13.79 10.95 -6.48
C MET A 327 14.22 10.74 -5.04
N PRO A 328 15.49 10.33 -4.81
CA PRO A 328 16.02 10.23 -3.46
C PRO A 328 16.22 11.61 -2.83
N ASN A 329 16.17 11.65 -1.51
CA ASN A 329 16.43 12.87 -0.72
C ASN A 329 15.58 14.09 -1.12
N ASN A 330 14.37 13.86 -1.63
CA ASN A 330 13.45 14.92 -2.04
C ASN A 330 12.08 14.76 -1.35
N PRO A 331 11.94 15.22 -0.10
CA PRO A 331 10.71 15.09 0.67
C PRO A 331 9.54 15.90 0.09
N ASN A 332 9.82 16.89 -0.75
CA ASN A 332 8.81 17.77 -1.36
C ASN A 332 8.27 17.23 -2.70
N GLN A 333 8.79 16.11 -3.19
CA GLN A 333 8.26 15.48 -4.38
C GLN A 333 6.87 14.91 -4.10
N PRO A 334 5.91 15.01 -5.04
CA PRO A 334 4.60 14.39 -4.91
C PRO A 334 4.70 12.89 -4.58
N ARG A 335 3.89 12.44 -3.64
CA ARG A 335 3.70 11.04 -3.29
C ARG A 335 2.66 10.45 -4.25
N THR A 336 3.13 9.83 -5.34
CA THR A 336 2.26 9.31 -6.38
C THR A 336 1.72 7.93 -6.02
N SER A 337 0.42 7.71 -6.26
CA SER A 337 -0.21 6.41 -6.02
C SER A 337 0.11 5.40 -7.11
N ARG A 338 0.44 4.18 -6.70
CA ARG A 338 0.90 3.06 -7.53
C ARG A 338 0.20 1.79 -7.11
N ILE A 339 -0.01 0.88 -8.05
CA ILE A 339 -0.52 -0.46 -7.75
C ILE A 339 0.50 -1.52 -8.12
N GLN A 340 0.52 -2.60 -7.35
CA GLN A 340 1.37 -3.76 -7.60
C GLN A 340 0.66 -5.03 -7.17
N LYS A 341 0.91 -6.14 -7.87
CA LYS A 341 0.36 -7.45 -7.54
C LYS A 341 0.98 -7.97 -6.25
N LEU A 342 0.14 -8.47 -5.36
CA LEU A 342 0.50 -9.17 -4.14
C LEU A 342 0.40 -10.68 -4.37
N THR A 343 1.37 -11.43 -3.89
CA THR A 343 1.33 -12.90 -3.87
C THR A 343 1.45 -13.42 -2.43
N TRP A 344 1.35 -14.72 -2.26
CA TRP A 344 1.42 -15.35 -0.95
C TRP A 344 2.55 -16.36 -0.91
N ASN A 345 3.33 -16.36 0.16
CA ASN A 345 4.35 -17.36 0.43
C ASN A 345 3.70 -18.69 0.86
N ASN A 346 4.49 -19.77 0.87
CA ASN A 346 4.00 -21.10 1.27
C ASN A 346 3.53 -21.17 2.73
N ASP A 347 4.06 -20.31 3.59
CA ASP A 347 3.66 -20.18 5.00
C ASP A 347 2.41 -19.31 5.20
N GLY A 348 1.80 -18.84 4.11
CA GLY A 348 0.62 -17.99 4.14
C GLY A 348 0.91 -16.51 4.37
N SER A 349 2.17 -16.12 4.55
CA SER A 349 2.52 -14.70 4.69
C SER A 349 2.45 -13.96 3.35
N PRO A 350 2.15 -12.64 3.34
CA PRO A 350 2.08 -11.85 2.12
C PRO A 350 3.48 -11.63 1.52
N ASN A 351 3.55 -11.66 0.19
CA ASN A 351 4.75 -11.35 -0.57
C ASN A 351 4.50 -10.14 -1.48
N PHE A 352 5.04 -9.01 -1.09
CA PHE A 352 4.91 -7.73 -1.79
C PHE A 352 5.85 -7.60 -2.99
N GLY A 353 6.87 -8.47 -3.09
CA GLY A 353 7.94 -8.34 -4.10
C GLY A 353 8.80 -7.09 -3.90
N SER A 354 9.44 -6.65 -4.97
CA SER A 354 10.24 -5.39 -4.98
C SER A 354 9.43 -4.27 -5.60
N ALA A 355 9.57 -3.06 -5.09
CA ALA A 355 8.90 -1.87 -5.64
C ALA A 355 9.25 -1.67 -7.13
N THR A 356 8.22 -1.58 -7.98
CA THR A 356 8.36 -1.53 -9.44
C THR A 356 8.61 -0.10 -9.91
N SER A 357 9.57 0.07 -10.85
CA SER A 357 9.86 1.37 -11.50
C SER A 357 8.62 1.97 -12.16
N THR A 358 8.56 3.28 -12.19
CA THR A 358 7.62 3.99 -13.06
C THR A 358 7.99 3.78 -14.54
N GLY A 359 7.00 3.77 -15.41
CA GLY A 359 7.20 3.61 -16.86
C GLY A 359 7.42 2.18 -17.35
N VAL A 360 7.53 1.19 -16.47
CA VAL A 360 7.58 -0.24 -16.82
C VAL A 360 6.16 -0.73 -17.15
N ASN A 361 6.04 -1.54 -18.19
CA ASN A 361 4.78 -2.20 -18.54
C ASN A 361 4.47 -3.30 -17.49
N ILE A 362 3.36 -3.16 -16.82
CA ILE A 362 2.83 -4.10 -15.83
C ILE A 362 1.53 -4.68 -16.42
N PRO A 363 1.33 -6.00 -16.43
CA PRO A 363 0.04 -6.57 -16.83
C PRO A 363 -1.09 -5.96 -16.00
N CYS A 364 -2.19 -5.56 -16.66
CA CYS A 364 -3.36 -5.06 -15.95
C CYS A 364 -3.95 -6.13 -15.03
N PRO A 365 -4.68 -5.74 -13.97
CA PRO A 365 -5.50 -6.65 -13.18
C PRO A 365 -6.37 -7.55 -14.07
N ILE A 366 -6.62 -8.78 -13.64
CA ILE A 366 -7.22 -9.82 -14.49
C ILE A 366 -8.64 -9.47 -14.95
N ASP A 367 -9.39 -8.69 -14.20
CA ASP A 367 -10.72 -8.18 -14.59
C ASP A 367 -10.69 -7.07 -15.66
N GLU A 368 -9.50 -6.59 -15.98
CA GLU A 368 -9.27 -5.53 -16.97
C GLU A 368 -8.62 -6.05 -18.28
N GLN A 369 -8.32 -7.37 -18.35
CA GLN A 369 -7.65 -8.00 -19.48
C GLN A 369 -8.52 -8.08 -20.75
#